data_df5f9e2a1e40582228b36411e4ff5db7
#
_entry.id   df5f9e2a1e40582228b36411e4ff5db7
#
_cell.length_a   1.000
_cell.length_b   1.000
_cell.length_c   1.000
_cell.angle_alpha   90.00
_cell.angle_beta   90.00
_cell.angle_gamma   90.00
#
_symmetry.space_group_name_H-M   'P 1'
#
loop_
_entity.id
_entity.type
_entity.pdbx_description
1 polymer ?
#
loop_
_entity_poly.entity_id
_entity_poly.type
_entity_poly.pdbx_seq_one_letter_code
_entity_poly.pdbx_strand_id
1 'polypeptide(L)'
;DDTYTIYTAKMGQKTLDGDRLISKQPYFGGMFKSQNGSTWTAEQNEDVKFILNRASFTENTTGTVHLVNDKVPTKTLKQNPLTTTSGSTTVTVHHPNHGMHSTSANVTIAGVPSGSHNGIAHTNLNGTYTTIGNIKLDSYTITAQNSDTASASGECAGLANVTATRNILYDVIQPVVGAIQPPATSLS
;
A
#
# COMPACT_ATOMS: atom_id res chain seq x y z
N ASP A 1 -26.28 -4.04 -33.04
CA ASP A 1 -25.26 -3.00 -33.25
C ASP A 1 -25.48 -1.91 -32.21
N ASP A 2 -24.52 -1.72 -31.33
CA ASP A 2 -24.57 -0.64 -30.33
C ASP A 2 -24.22 0.69 -31.01
N THR A 3 -25.14 1.64 -30.96
CA THR A 3 -24.96 2.97 -31.52
C THR A 3 -24.45 3.90 -30.43
N TYR A 4 -23.28 4.48 -30.60
CA TYR A 4 -22.72 5.47 -29.71
C TYR A 4 -22.94 6.87 -30.25
N THR A 5 -23.39 7.80 -29.42
CA THR A 5 -23.56 9.21 -29.80
C THR A 5 -22.43 10.03 -29.20
N ILE A 6 -21.68 10.70 -30.09
CA ILE A 6 -20.63 11.64 -29.68
C ILE A 6 -21.11 13.04 -30.06
N TYR A 7 -21.12 13.93 -29.07
CA TYR A 7 -21.49 15.32 -29.31
C TYR A 7 -20.30 16.11 -29.83
N THR A 8 -20.54 16.83 -30.93
CA THR A 8 -19.55 17.71 -31.53
C THR A 8 -20.07 19.15 -31.59
N ALA A 9 -19.16 20.12 -31.71
CA ALA A 9 -19.45 21.51 -31.92
C ALA A 9 -18.87 21.93 -33.26
N LYS A 10 -19.73 22.48 -34.15
CA LYS A 10 -19.31 22.95 -35.46
C LYS A 10 -19.45 24.46 -35.57
N MET A 11 -18.41 25.12 -36.07
CA MET A 11 -18.44 26.56 -36.31
C MET A 11 -19.57 26.96 -37.24
N GLY A 12 -20.29 28.00 -36.90
CA GLY A 12 -21.42 28.51 -37.68
C GLY A 12 -22.75 27.79 -37.39
N GLN A 13 -22.76 26.73 -36.58
CA GLN A 13 -24.00 26.10 -36.11
C GLN A 13 -24.46 26.66 -34.78
N LYS A 14 -25.74 26.55 -34.49
CA LYS A 14 -26.30 26.87 -33.17
C LYS A 14 -26.11 25.76 -32.21
N THR A 15 -26.00 26.09 -30.92
CA THR A 15 -26.04 25.14 -29.81
C THR A 15 -27.35 24.35 -29.77
N LEU A 16 -27.40 23.21 -29.15
CA LEU A 16 -28.60 22.37 -29.06
C LEU A 16 -29.80 23.06 -28.42
N ASP A 17 -29.56 24.00 -27.52
CA ASP A 17 -30.56 24.88 -26.91
C ASP A 17 -31.01 26.02 -27.85
N GLY A 18 -30.35 26.19 -28.99
CA GLY A 18 -30.73 27.11 -30.06
C GLY A 18 -30.36 28.56 -29.86
N ASP A 19 -29.83 28.94 -28.71
CA ASP A 19 -29.68 30.34 -28.30
C ASP A 19 -28.33 30.95 -28.67
N ARG A 20 -27.30 30.15 -28.89
CA ARG A 20 -25.94 30.62 -29.10
C ARG A 20 -25.36 30.07 -30.42
N LEU A 21 -24.72 30.95 -31.19
CA LEU A 21 -23.97 30.58 -32.34
C LEU A 21 -22.53 30.19 -31.95
N ILE A 22 -22.05 29.07 -32.45
CA ILE A 22 -20.66 28.62 -32.23
C ILE A 22 -19.77 29.44 -33.17
N SER A 23 -19.08 30.42 -32.62
CA SER A 23 -18.30 31.42 -33.38
C SER A 23 -16.80 31.18 -33.34
N LYS A 24 -16.29 30.34 -32.46
CA LYS A 24 -14.87 30.01 -32.34
C LYS A 24 -14.65 28.66 -31.63
N GLN A 25 -13.56 28.00 -31.95
CA GLN A 25 -13.04 26.88 -31.19
C GLN A 25 -12.04 27.40 -30.15
N PRO A 26 -12.28 27.15 -28.86
CA PRO A 26 -11.41 27.66 -27.79
C PRO A 26 -10.07 26.91 -27.68
N TYR A 27 -9.99 25.70 -28.27
CA TYR A 27 -8.81 24.86 -28.18
C TYR A 27 -8.30 24.53 -29.59
N PHE A 28 -6.99 24.73 -29.79
CA PHE A 28 -6.33 24.38 -31.06
C PHE A 28 -6.07 22.88 -31.09
N GLY A 29 -6.93 22.16 -31.75
CA GLY A 29 -6.78 20.75 -32.04
C GLY A 29 -7.38 20.45 -33.40
N GLY A 30 -7.02 19.40 -34.05
CA GLY A 30 -7.65 18.88 -35.25
C GLY A 30 -8.43 17.62 -34.93
N MET A 31 -9.74 17.62 -35.20
CA MET A 31 -10.51 16.40 -35.17
C MET A 31 -10.31 15.66 -36.52
N PHE A 32 -10.08 14.36 -36.45
CA PHE A 32 -9.98 13.52 -37.62
C PHE A 32 -11.13 12.53 -37.67
N LYS A 33 -11.76 12.38 -38.80
CA LYS A 33 -12.82 11.39 -39.04
C LYS A 33 -12.35 10.33 -39.99
N SER A 34 -12.71 9.08 -39.74
CA SER A 34 -12.47 7.96 -40.63
C SER A 34 -13.70 7.08 -40.74
N GLN A 35 -14.03 6.65 -41.95
CA GLN A 35 -15.10 5.69 -42.19
C GLN A 35 -14.61 4.23 -42.25
N ASN A 36 -13.32 4.04 -42.45
CA ASN A 36 -12.73 2.72 -42.68
C ASN A 36 -11.56 2.39 -41.71
N GLY A 37 -11.26 3.29 -40.77
CA GLY A 37 -10.14 3.12 -39.84
C GLY A 37 -8.74 3.27 -40.43
N SER A 38 -8.64 3.44 -41.78
CA SER A 38 -7.37 3.53 -42.48
C SER A 38 -7.10 4.92 -43.05
N THR A 39 -8.14 5.58 -43.56
CA THR A 39 -8.03 6.93 -44.13
C THR A 39 -8.69 7.93 -43.21
N TRP A 40 -7.94 8.95 -42.83
CA TRP A 40 -8.37 9.97 -41.89
C TRP A 40 -8.47 11.33 -42.54
N THR A 41 -9.61 11.98 -42.40
CA THR A 41 -9.86 13.32 -42.94
C THR A 41 -9.88 14.32 -41.79
N ALA A 42 -9.10 15.38 -41.92
CA ALA A 42 -9.07 16.44 -40.93
C ALA A 42 -10.32 17.34 -41.01
N GLU A 43 -10.98 17.56 -39.90
CA GLU A 43 -12.08 18.50 -39.75
C GLU A 43 -11.62 19.72 -38.97
N GLN A 44 -11.44 20.85 -39.66
CA GLN A 44 -10.93 22.08 -39.04
C GLN A 44 -12.01 22.93 -38.36
N ASN A 45 -13.27 22.74 -38.73
CA ASN A 45 -14.38 23.55 -38.27
C ASN A 45 -15.30 22.84 -37.26
N GLU A 46 -14.95 21.62 -36.89
CA GLU A 46 -15.73 20.79 -35.96
C GLU A 46 -14.82 20.13 -34.92
N ASP A 47 -15.26 20.08 -33.71
CA ASP A 47 -14.51 19.45 -32.61
C ASP A 47 -15.44 18.69 -31.69
N VAL A 48 -14.89 17.73 -30.95
CA VAL A 48 -15.61 16.89 -29.98
C VAL A 48 -15.84 17.69 -28.71
N LYS A 49 -17.03 17.57 -28.15
CA LYS A 49 -17.31 18.13 -26.82
C LYS A 49 -16.55 17.33 -25.76
N PHE A 50 -15.72 18.00 -24.99
CA PHE A 50 -15.02 17.40 -23.85
C PHE A 50 -14.95 18.36 -22.67
N ILE A 51 -14.69 17.81 -21.50
CA ILE A 51 -14.42 18.59 -20.30
C ILE A 51 -13.00 18.22 -19.85
N LEU A 52 -12.14 19.20 -19.80
CA LEU A 52 -10.79 19.05 -19.29
C LEU A 52 -10.72 19.53 -17.85
N ASN A 53 -10.54 18.59 -16.91
CA ASN A 53 -10.30 18.92 -15.53
C ASN A 53 -8.78 18.92 -15.28
N ARG A 54 -8.28 20.05 -14.80
CA ARG A 54 -6.88 20.20 -14.40
C ARG A 54 -6.78 20.12 -12.89
N ALA A 55 -5.85 19.30 -12.38
CA ALA A 55 -5.53 19.33 -10.98
C ALA A 55 -4.92 20.69 -10.60
N SER A 56 -5.42 21.28 -9.53
CA SER A 56 -4.84 22.47 -8.92
C SER A 56 -4.14 22.05 -7.64
N PHE A 57 -2.83 22.23 -7.61
CA PHE A 57 -2.03 21.93 -6.44
C PHE A 57 -1.81 23.18 -5.62
N THR A 58 -1.95 23.08 -4.31
CA THR A 58 -1.56 24.16 -3.40
C THR A 58 -0.07 24.00 -3.13
N GLU A 59 0.70 24.96 -3.62
CA GLU A 59 2.15 24.98 -3.43
C GLU A 59 2.51 25.42 -2.01
N ASN A 60 3.69 25.02 -1.55
CA ASN A 60 4.25 25.40 -0.24
C ASN A 60 3.41 24.98 0.98
N THR A 61 2.65 23.88 0.86
CA THR A 61 1.96 23.27 1.99
C THR A 61 2.51 21.88 2.27
N THR A 62 2.63 21.56 3.54
CA THR A 62 2.96 20.21 4.00
C THR A 62 1.67 19.41 4.20
N GLY A 63 1.61 18.23 3.65
CA GLY A 63 0.52 17.29 3.87
C GLY A 63 1.02 16.03 4.56
N THR A 64 0.18 15.40 5.36
CA THR A 64 0.46 14.07 5.93
C THR A 64 -0.28 13.03 5.11
N VAL A 65 0.45 12.08 4.56
CA VAL A 65 -0.14 10.92 3.87
C VAL A 65 -0.13 9.76 4.84
N HIS A 66 -1.31 9.25 5.15
CA HIS A 66 -1.47 8.00 5.91
C HIS A 66 -1.63 6.85 4.91
N LEU A 67 -0.61 6.00 4.81
CA LEU A 67 -0.71 4.76 4.04
C LEU A 67 -1.19 3.67 4.98
N VAL A 68 -2.40 3.18 4.73
CA VAL A 68 -2.97 2.04 5.44
C VAL A 68 -2.65 0.79 4.62
N ASN A 69 -1.84 -0.09 5.17
CA ASN A 69 -1.69 -1.43 4.62
C ASN A 69 -2.91 -2.26 5.05
N ASP A 70 -3.48 -2.98 4.11
CA ASP A 70 -4.46 -4.01 4.42
C ASP A 70 -3.86 -4.98 5.45
N LYS A 71 -4.72 -5.51 6.32
CA LYS A 71 -4.32 -6.46 7.36
C LYS A 71 -3.38 -7.50 6.77
N VAL A 72 -2.14 -7.51 7.22
CA VAL A 72 -1.25 -8.60 6.87
C VAL A 72 -1.85 -9.87 7.46
N PRO A 73 -2.16 -10.88 6.65
CA PRO A 73 -2.83 -12.07 7.14
C PRO A 73 -1.96 -12.76 8.19
N THR A 74 -2.62 -13.39 9.14
CA THR A 74 -1.97 -14.29 10.08
C THR A 74 -1.20 -15.35 9.30
N LYS A 75 0.09 -15.48 9.57
CA LYS A 75 0.95 -16.45 8.91
C LYS A 75 1.24 -17.61 9.84
N THR A 76 1.00 -18.82 9.36
CA THR A 76 1.50 -20.03 10.03
C THR A 76 3.00 -20.12 9.78
N LEU A 77 3.76 -20.23 10.87
CA LEU A 77 5.20 -20.35 10.82
C LEU A 77 5.61 -21.81 10.59
N LYS A 78 6.85 -22.02 10.15
CA LYS A 78 7.42 -23.36 9.99
C LYS A 78 7.55 -24.08 11.34
N GLN A 79 7.91 -25.36 11.30
CA GLN A 79 8.22 -26.14 12.50
C GLN A 79 9.36 -25.48 13.30
N ASN A 80 9.25 -25.49 14.62
CA ASN A 80 10.21 -24.90 15.58
C ASN A 80 10.62 -23.47 15.21
N PRO A 81 9.67 -22.53 15.10
CA PRO A 81 9.97 -21.20 14.62
C PRO A 81 10.62 -20.28 15.66
N LEU A 82 10.74 -20.73 16.88
CA LEU A 82 11.31 -19.95 17.98
C LEU A 82 12.70 -20.48 18.31
N THR A 83 13.65 -19.58 18.48
CA THR A 83 15.01 -19.94 18.94
C THR A 83 15.32 -19.21 20.23
N THR A 84 15.76 -19.96 21.21
CA THR A 84 16.13 -19.49 22.54
C THR A 84 17.64 -19.57 22.78
N THR A 85 18.11 -18.80 23.74
CA THR A 85 19.47 -18.89 24.28
C THR A 85 19.38 -19.11 25.79
N SER A 86 20.07 -20.12 26.31
CA SER A 86 20.07 -20.40 27.74
C SER A 86 20.46 -19.17 28.56
N GLY A 87 19.72 -18.92 29.62
CA GLY A 87 19.92 -17.77 30.49
C GLY A 87 19.32 -16.46 29.95
N SER A 88 18.64 -16.48 28.80
CA SER A 88 18.07 -15.29 28.18
C SER A 88 16.55 -15.29 28.17
N THR A 89 15.96 -14.12 28.35
CA THR A 89 14.53 -13.86 28.13
C THR A 89 14.22 -13.54 26.67
N THR A 90 15.26 -13.30 25.85
CA THR A 90 15.11 -12.96 24.43
C THR A 90 14.92 -14.20 23.59
N VAL A 91 13.88 -14.19 22.76
CA VAL A 91 13.51 -15.28 21.86
C VAL A 91 13.51 -14.74 20.43
N THR A 92 14.22 -15.42 19.54
CA THR A 92 14.19 -15.11 18.10
C THR A 92 13.01 -15.83 17.45
N VAL A 93 12.22 -15.07 16.69
CA VAL A 93 11.08 -15.58 15.91
C VAL A 93 11.47 -15.64 14.44
N HIS A 94 11.41 -16.82 13.84
CA HIS A 94 11.61 -17.03 12.41
C HIS A 94 10.29 -16.84 11.65
N HIS A 95 10.12 -15.67 11.06
CA HIS A 95 8.91 -15.24 10.38
C HIS A 95 9.26 -14.68 8.99
N PRO A 96 9.35 -15.53 7.98
CA PRO A 96 9.73 -15.11 6.64
C PRO A 96 8.80 -14.05 6.07
N ASN A 97 9.37 -13.04 5.43
CA ASN A 97 8.63 -11.95 4.78
C ASN A 97 7.66 -11.21 5.72
N HIS A 98 8.04 -11.00 6.97
CA HIS A 98 7.18 -10.32 7.94
C HIS A 98 6.99 -8.82 7.64
N GLY A 99 7.88 -8.21 6.84
CA GLY A 99 7.77 -6.81 6.41
C GLY A 99 7.82 -5.77 7.53
N MET A 100 8.20 -6.15 8.75
CA MET A 100 8.37 -5.20 9.86
C MET A 100 9.73 -4.52 9.75
N HIS A 101 9.79 -3.22 10.04
CA HIS A 101 11.01 -2.41 9.95
C HIS A 101 11.22 -1.52 11.19
N SER A 102 10.26 -1.51 12.10
CA SER A 102 10.30 -0.70 13.31
C SER A 102 10.20 -1.55 14.57
N THR A 103 10.98 -1.22 15.58
CA THR A 103 10.93 -1.88 16.89
C THR A 103 9.59 -1.67 17.63
N SER A 104 8.82 -0.67 17.22
CA SER A 104 7.46 -0.41 17.73
C SER A 104 6.38 -1.20 17.01
N ALA A 105 6.75 -2.13 16.12
CA ALA A 105 5.78 -2.99 15.46
C ALA A 105 5.14 -3.95 16.47
N ASN A 106 3.82 -4.07 16.42
CA ASN A 106 3.08 -5.03 17.21
C ASN A 106 2.99 -6.37 16.48
N VAL A 107 3.25 -7.45 17.18
CA VAL A 107 3.08 -8.80 16.67
C VAL A 107 2.36 -9.68 17.69
N THR A 108 1.41 -10.46 17.26
CA THR A 108 0.76 -11.46 18.10
C THR A 108 1.26 -12.85 17.70
N ILE A 109 1.85 -13.56 18.64
CA ILE A 109 2.23 -14.97 18.50
C ILE A 109 1.14 -15.82 19.15
N ALA A 110 0.68 -16.86 18.45
CA ALA A 110 -0.31 -17.78 18.98
C ALA A 110 -0.02 -19.21 18.49
N GLY A 111 -0.66 -20.19 19.14
CA GLY A 111 -0.53 -21.61 18.73
C GLY A 111 0.76 -22.28 19.19
N VAL A 112 1.56 -21.66 20.07
CA VAL A 112 2.65 -22.38 20.74
C VAL A 112 2.01 -23.46 21.61
N PRO A 113 2.38 -24.75 21.42
CA PRO A 113 1.76 -25.87 22.11
C PRO A 113 1.91 -25.76 23.65
N SER A 114 0.99 -26.38 24.38
CA SER A 114 1.05 -26.41 25.84
C SER A 114 2.33 -27.11 26.32
N GLY A 115 2.89 -26.60 27.40
CA GLY A 115 4.13 -27.12 28.00
C GLY A 115 5.22 -26.07 28.11
N SER A 116 6.44 -26.57 28.35
CA SER A 116 7.65 -25.75 28.42
C SER A 116 8.49 -25.94 27.18
N HIS A 117 8.97 -24.84 26.61
CA HIS A 117 9.81 -24.81 25.42
C HIS A 117 11.18 -24.26 25.77
N ASN A 118 12.17 -25.12 25.89
CA ASN A 118 13.50 -24.77 26.36
C ASN A 118 13.49 -24.01 27.70
N GLY A 119 12.56 -24.36 28.59
CA GLY A 119 12.42 -23.71 29.90
C GLY A 119 11.38 -22.61 29.96
N ILE A 120 10.99 -22.01 28.85
CA ILE A 120 9.97 -20.95 28.81
C ILE A 120 8.57 -21.58 28.71
N ALA A 121 7.65 -21.16 29.54
CA ALA A 121 6.26 -21.62 29.50
C ALA A 121 5.56 -21.14 28.22
N HIS A 122 4.71 -21.98 27.60
CA HIS A 122 3.97 -21.61 26.39
C HIS A 122 3.11 -20.37 26.56
N THR A 123 2.59 -20.12 27.75
CA THR A 123 1.81 -18.93 28.08
C THR A 123 2.62 -17.65 27.99
N ASN A 124 3.95 -17.74 28.20
CA ASN A 124 4.86 -16.60 28.11
C ASN A 124 5.43 -16.39 26.69
N LEU A 125 5.13 -17.32 25.78
CA LEU A 125 5.46 -17.24 24.36
C LEU A 125 4.26 -16.84 23.50
N ASN A 126 3.05 -17.27 23.89
CA ASN A 126 1.82 -16.82 23.26
C ASN A 126 1.42 -15.44 23.78
N GLY A 127 1.10 -14.52 22.91
CA GLY A 127 0.63 -13.20 23.29
C GLY A 127 0.98 -12.11 22.29
N THR A 128 0.61 -10.88 22.62
CA THR A 128 0.92 -9.70 21.79
C THR A 128 2.15 -9.01 22.36
N TYR A 129 3.09 -8.79 21.48
CA TYR A 129 4.35 -8.11 21.75
C TYR A 129 4.31 -6.73 21.11
N THR A 130 4.38 -5.70 21.92
CA THR A 130 4.33 -4.28 21.47
C THR A 130 5.70 -3.73 21.10
N THR A 131 6.75 -4.47 21.41
CA THR A 131 8.14 -4.13 21.09
C THR A 131 8.84 -5.36 20.56
N ILE A 132 9.53 -5.22 19.46
CA ILE A 132 10.38 -6.23 18.85
C ILE A 132 11.80 -5.69 18.72
N GLY A 133 12.78 -6.57 18.62
CA GLY A 133 14.18 -6.20 18.46
C GLY A 133 14.85 -6.94 17.31
N ASN A 134 16.09 -6.64 17.03
CA ASN A 134 16.95 -7.35 16.09
C ASN A 134 16.24 -7.72 14.77
N ILE A 135 15.56 -6.74 14.15
CA ILE A 135 14.74 -6.94 12.96
C ILE A 135 15.64 -7.27 11.77
N LYS A 136 15.41 -8.43 11.15
CA LYS A 136 16.04 -8.90 9.92
C LYS A 136 14.96 -9.21 8.90
N LEU A 137 15.32 -9.59 7.69
CA LEU A 137 14.38 -9.88 6.61
C LEU A 137 13.34 -10.96 7.00
N ASP A 138 13.79 -12.03 7.66
CA ASP A 138 12.97 -13.21 7.97
C ASP A 138 12.93 -13.54 9.46
N SER A 139 13.34 -12.62 10.34
CA SER A 139 13.33 -12.86 11.78
C SER A 139 13.36 -11.54 12.56
N TYR A 140 12.92 -11.62 13.78
CA TYR A 140 13.01 -10.56 14.81
C TYR A 140 13.10 -11.20 16.18
N THR A 141 13.41 -10.42 17.20
CA THR A 141 13.40 -10.90 18.60
C THR A 141 12.22 -10.32 19.36
N ILE A 142 11.71 -11.12 20.28
CA ILE A 142 10.73 -10.75 21.29
C ILE A 142 11.33 -11.02 22.67
N THR A 143 10.79 -10.38 23.70
CA THR A 143 11.11 -10.72 25.10
C THR A 143 9.99 -11.60 25.66
N ALA A 144 10.31 -12.77 26.16
CA ALA A 144 9.33 -13.66 26.77
C ALA A 144 8.55 -12.91 27.87
N GLN A 145 7.24 -13.13 27.95
CA GLN A 145 6.40 -12.48 28.93
C GLN A 145 6.81 -12.90 30.35
N ASN A 146 6.48 -12.06 31.32
CA ASN A 146 6.84 -12.25 32.74
C ASN A 146 8.35 -12.44 32.98
N SER A 147 9.19 -11.96 32.07
CA SER A 147 10.65 -12.13 32.12
C SER A 147 11.07 -13.60 32.28
N ASP A 148 10.31 -14.52 31.71
CA ASP A 148 10.61 -15.94 31.74
C ASP A 148 11.90 -16.24 30.96
N THR A 149 12.74 -17.08 31.53
CA THR A 149 14.12 -17.28 31.10
C THR A 149 14.31 -18.69 30.54
N ALA A 150 14.92 -18.77 29.34
CA ALA A 150 15.23 -20.06 28.76
C ALA A 150 16.27 -20.82 29.55
N SER A 151 16.03 -22.10 29.84
CA SER A 151 16.98 -23.01 30.48
C SER A 151 17.88 -23.72 29.48
N ALA A 152 17.54 -23.70 28.18
CA ALA A 152 18.30 -24.32 27.12
C ALA A 152 18.34 -23.44 25.87
N SER A 153 19.36 -23.63 25.04
CA SER A 153 19.51 -22.99 23.74
C SER A 153 19.02 -23.92 22.64
N GLY A 154 18.41 -23.36 21.60
CA GLY A 154 18.01 -24.11 20.41
C GLY A 154 16.65 -23.71 19.88
N GLU A 155 16.28 -24.35 18.78
CA GLU A 155 14.96 -24.19 18.18
C GLU A 155 13.89 -24.91 19.00
N CYS A 156 12.69 -24.33 19.09
CA CYS A 156 11.59 -24.87 19.89
C CYS A 156 10.23 -24.42 19.34
N ALA A 157 9.18 -24.76 20.05
CA ALA A 157 7.76 -24.53 19.78
C ALA A 157 7.09 -25.58 18.87
N GLY A 158 7.76 -26.68 18.57
CA GLY A 158 7.17 -27.92 18.06
C GLY A 158 6.62 -27.83 16.64
N LEU A 159 5.44 -28.38 16.42
CA LEU A 159 4.81 -28.52 15.10
C LEU A 159 4.41 -27.18 14.47
N ALA A 160 4.16 -27.17 13.17
CA ALA A 160 3.83 -26.01 12.37
C ALA A 160 2.41 -25.44 12.64
N ASN A 161 2.09 -25.18 13.91
CA ASN A 161 0.82 -24.59 14.35
C ASN A 161 1.01 -23.18 14.95
N VAL A 162 2.26 -22.76 15.11
CA VAL A 162 2.55 -21.42 15.61
C VAL A 162 2.21 -20.41 14.52
N THR A 163 1.44 -19.41 14.90
CA THR A 163 1.06 -18.34 14.00
C THR A 163 1.62 -17.02 14.47
N ALA A 164 1.97 -16.17 13.54
CA ALA A 164 2.34 -14.79 13.79
C ALA A 164 1.41 -13.85 13.01
N THR A 165 0.79 -12.94 13.72
CA THR A 165 -0.05 -11.89 13.16
C THR A 165 0.62 -10.55 13.39
N ARG A 166 0.98 -9.88 12.32
CA ARG A 166 1.50 -8.51 12.39
C ARG A 166 0.33 -7.55 12.58
N ASN A 167 0.32 -6.84 13.69
CA ASN A 167 -0.64 -5.78 13.96
C ASN A 167 0.02 -4.44 13.67
N ILE A 168 0.00 -3.99 12.41
CA ILE A 168 0.43 -2.64 12.08
C ILE A 168 -0.80 -1.77 12.06
N LEU A 169 -0.78 -0.75 12.90
CA LEU A 169 -1.85 0.20 12.88
C LEU A 169 -1.62 1.27 11.81
N TYR A 170 -0.43 1.84 11.68
CA TYR A 170 -0.13 2.85 10.65
C TYR A 170 1.39 3.06 10.56
N ASP A 171 1.93 3.06 9.35
CA ASP A 171 3.21 3.70 9.08
C ASP A 171 2.94 5.13 8.60
N VAL A 172 3.34 6.10 9.37
CA VAL A 172 3.38 7.49 8.92
C VAL A 172 4.63 7.62 8.06
N ILE A 173 4.44 7.58 6.75
CA ILE A 173 5.50 8.00 5.84
C ILE A 173 5.49 9.53 5.88
N GLN A 174 6.53 10.12 6.42
CA GLN A 174 6.71 11.55 6.25
C GLN A 174 6.83 11.82 4.73
N PRO A 175 6.05 12.73 4.18
CA PRO A 175 6.18 13.09 2.79
C PRO A 175 7.62 13.59 2.57
N VAL A 176 8.26 13.04 1.55
CA VAL A 176 9.57 13.56 1.12
C VAL A 176 9.31 14.97 0.61
N VAL A 177 9.64 15.95 1.42
CA VAL A 177 9.51 17.37 1.06
C VAL A 177 10.37 17.60 -0.17
N GLY A 178 9.76 17.94 -1.29
CA GLY A 178 10.45 18.29 -2.54
C GLY A 178 10.44 17.25 -3.65
N ALA A 179 9.82 16.07 -3.49
CA ALA A 179 9.86 15.03 -4.51
C ALA A 179 8.68 15.02 -5.49
N ILE A 180 7.63 15.77 -5.24
CA ILE A 180 6.53 15.94 -6.21
C ILE A 180 6.72 17.31 -6.87
N GLN A 181 7.52 17.35 -7.92
CA GLN A 181 7.43 18.47 -8.83
C GLN A 181 6.07 18.38 -9.56
N PRO A 182 5.24 19.40 -9.47
CA PRO A 182 4.07 19.46 -10.32
C PRO A 182 4.55 19.39 -11.78
N PRO A 183 3.83 18.71 -12.68
CA PRO A 183 4.16 18.73 -14.09
C PRO A 183 4.28 20.19 -14.54
N ALA A 184 5.31 20.45 -15.32
CA ALA A 184 5.59 21.81 -15.82
C ALA A 184 4.31 22.45 -16.34
N THR A 185 3.98 23.61 -15.77
CA THR A 185 2.72 24.34 -16.08
C THR A 185 2.77 25.04 -17.42
N SER A 186 3.85 24.90 -18.19
CA SER A 186 3.99 25.45 -19.52
C SER A 186 4.09 24.36 -20.57
N LEU A 187 2.98 24.02 -21.14
CA LEU A 187 2.97 23.61 -22.53
C LEU A 187 3.01 24.90 -23.34
N SER A 188 4.20 25.24 -23.80
CA SER A 188 4.40 26.26 -24.85
C SER A 188 3.95 25.72 -26.20
#